data_6ef6035225b85415cd12f99a15ed8fef
#
_entry.id   6ef6035225b85415cd12f99a15ed8fef
#
_cell.length_a   1.000
_cell.length_b   1.000
_cell.length_c   1.000
_cell.angle_alpha   90.00
_cell.angle_beta   90.00
_cell.angle_gamma   90.00
#
_symmetry.space_group_name_H-M   'P 1'
#
loop_
_entity.id
_entity.type
_entity.pdbx_description
1 polymer ?
#
loop_
_entity_poly.entity_id
_entity_poly.type
_entity_poly.pdbx_seq_one_letter_code
_entity_poly.pdbx_strand_id
1 'polypeptide(L)'
;MPLDGKKDPAALKHVFGPVSSRRLGQSLGVDLLPMKSCTWNCVYCQLGRTKRYATERCEFFPPDEILAEIQEALHRGGHIDWITFVGSGETLLYKGIGHLIESVKKMTDVPVAVITNGSLFHLAEVRCELMQADAVLPSLNAGSEDLYNAIDRPAPGFSFRQHLDGLVQFRREYRGMLWVEVMLLGGLNDSDEALYELAGALKQVAPDMVHLVLPTRPAPEQQVALPGDDRIERAFSILSTAAPVMHPVKGSMDLGSASDLLEAVMAIVSRHPVQERELSSALLARFSGDQAEVERTMKDLFDTGRFATLEQAGEIFWIML
;
A
#
# COMPACT_ATOMS: atom_id res chain seq x y z
N MET A 1 18.11 -27.58 8.95
CA MET A 1 19.25 -26.70 9.31
C MET A 1 18.72 -25.61 10.21
N PRO A 2 19.32 -25.26 11.36
CA PRO A 2 18.86 -24.11 12.12
C PRO A 2 19.08 -22.84 11.30
N LEU A 3 18.07 -21.98 11.23
CA LEU A 3 18.12 -20.66 10.59
C LEU A 3 18.96 -19.73 11.49
N ASP A 4 20.29 -19.88 11.43
CA ASP A 4 21.22 -19.02 12.17
C ASP A 4 21.17 -17.61 11.61
N GLY A 5 20.78 -16.65 12.47
CA GLY A 5 20.60 -15.22 12.19
C GLY A 5 21.88 -14.45 11.83
N LYS A 6 22.63 -14.92 10.84
CA LYS A 6 23.61 -14.09 10.15
C LYS A 6 22.86 -13.25 9.15
N LYS A 7 22.82 -11.92 9.35
CA LYS A 7 22.31 -10.99 8.35
C LYS A 7 22.98 -11.30 7.02
N ASP A 8 22.18 -11.71 6.04
CA ASP A 8 22.65 -11.82 4.66
C ASP A 8 23.03 -10.41 4.21
N PRO A 9 24.29 -10.15 3.79
CA PRO A 9 24.68 -8.85 3.24
C PRO A 9 23.90 -8.47 1.98
N ALA A 10 23.11 -9.40 1.42
CA ALA A 10 22.26 -9.18 0.24
C ALA A 10 20.78 -8.90 0.60
N ALA A 11 20.38 -8.83 1.87
CA ALA A 11 19.01 -8.49 2.26
C ALA A 11 18.71 -7.02 1.96
N LEU A 12 17.70 -6.77 1.10
CA LEU A 12 17.27 -5.42 0.74
C LEU A 12 16.44 -4.84 1.89
N LYS A 13 16.76 -3.60 2.30
CA LYS A 13 16.10 -2.92 3.43
C LYS A 13 14.87 -2.13 2.96
N HIS A 14 14.99 -1.50 1.80
CA HIS A 14 14.03 -0.56 1.23
C HIS A 14 13.17 -1.20 0.15
N VAL A 15 13.68 -2.22 -0.53
CA VAL A 15 13.01 -2.89 -1.63
C VAL A 15 12.49 -4.25 -1.21
N PHE A 16 11.29 -4.60 -1.60
CA PHE A 16 10.65 -5.88 -1.29
C PHE A 16 9.79 -6.39 -2.45
N GLY A 17 9.62 -7.69 -2.51
CA GLY A 17 8.89 -8.35 -3.58
C GLY A 17 9.78 -8.83 -4.72
N PRO A 18 9.24 -9.00 -5.96
CA PRO A 18 7.88 -8.60 -6.39
C PRO A 18 6.76 -9.24 -5.58
N VAL A 19 5.74 -8.46 -5.24
CA VAL A 19 4.53 -8.95 -4.58
C VAL A 19 3.33 -8.76 -5.48
N SER A 20 2.37 -9.70 -5.42
CA SER A 20 1.15 -9.57 -6.18
C SER A 20 0.29 -8.45 -5.61
N SER A 21 0.24 -7.36 -6.33
CA SER A 21 -0.63 -6.23 -6.04
C SER A 21 -1.99 -6.48 -6.68
N ARG A 22 -3.07 -6.25 -5.92
CA ARG A 22 -4.43 -6.34 -6.44
C ARG A 22 -4.72 -5.34 -7.58
N ARG A 23 -3.88 -4.31 -7.74
CA ARG A 23 -4.06 -3.18 -8.67
C ARG A 23 -2.98 -3.09 -9.73
N LEU A 24 -1.79 -3.56 -9.41
CA LEU A 24 -0.56 -3.29 -10.15
C LEU A 24 0.13 -4.59 -10.61
N GLY A 25 -0.55 -5.74 -10.58
CA GLY A 25 0.07 -7.01 -10.95
C GLY A 25 1.26 -7.36 -10.07
N GLN A 26 2.36 -7.84 -10.64
CA GLN A 26 3.61 -8.12 -9.92
C GLN A 26 4.34 -6.81 -9.66
N SER A 27 4.30 -6.35 -8.42
CA SER A 27 4.81 -5.05 -8.01
C SER A 27 6.08 -5.18 -7.16
N LEU A 28 7.16 -4.54 -7.62
CA LEU A 28 8.35 -4.32 -6.81
C LEU A 28 8.10 -3.12 -5.90
N GLY A 29 7.96 -3.36 -4.60
CA GLY A 29 7.70 -2.32 -3.62
C GLY A 29 8.99 -1.62 -3.16
N VAL A 30 8.93 -0.29 -3.06
CA VAL A 30 10.03 0.55 -2.54
C VAL A 30 9.51 1.36 -1.37
N ASP A 31 9.97 1.03 -0.16
CA ASP A 31 9.57 1.68 1.10
C ASP A 31 10.58 2.77 1.47
N LEU A 32 10.11 4.00 1.48
CA LEU A 32 10.93 5.19 1.68
C LEU A 32 10.96 5.68 3.12
N LEU A 33 10.25 5.01 4.06
CA LEU A 33 9.95 5.58 5.36
C LEU A 33 10.25 4.63 6.52
N PRO A 34 10.66 5.17 7.66
CA PRO A 34 10.56 4.43 8.91
C PRO A 34 9.11 4.08 9.23
N MET A 35 8.91 2.93 9.89
CA MET A 35 7.59 2.41 10.25
C MET A 35 6.70 3.46 10.91
N LYS A 36 5.48 3.62 10.38
CA LYS A 36 4.42 4.54 10.87
C LYS A 36 4.79 6.03 10.81
N SER A 37 5.67 6.45 9.92
CA SER A 37 5.86 7.86 9.58
C SER A 37 4.69 8.32 8.70
N CYS A 38 3.64 8.89 9.31
CA CYS A 38 2.40 9.21 8.62
C CYS A 38 1.75 10.50 9.13
N THR A 39 1.09 11.22 8.22
CA THR A 39 0.24 12.37 8.50
C THR A 39 -1.15 11.98 9.00
N TRP A 40 -1.55 10.70 8.82
CA TRP A 40 -2.85 10.15 9.20
C TRP A 40 -2.73 9.03 10.25
N ASN A 41 -3.85 8.76 10.94
CA ASN A 41 -4.00 7.63 11.85
C ASN A 41 -5.28 6.85 11.53
N CYS A 42 -5.38 6.39 10.27
CA CYS A 42 -6.59 5.77 9.73
C CYS A 42 -7.04 4.56 10.55
N VAL A 43 -8.36 4.44 10.76
CA VAL A 43 -8.96 3.35 11.54
C VAL A 43 -8.68 1.96 10.95
N TYR A 44 -8.50 1.89 9.62
CA TYR A 44 -8.27 0.66 8.85
C TYR A 44 -6.80 0.33 8.60
N CYS A 45 -5.86 1.12 9.12
CA CYS A 45 -4.45 0.98 8.76
C CYS A 45 -3.85 -0.33 9.24
N GLN A 46 -3.49 -1.22 8.33
CA GLN A 46 -2.87 -2.53 8.62
C GLN A 46 -1.54 -2.44 9.38
N LEU A 47 -0.86 -1.30 9.34
CA LEU A 47 0.39 -1.04 10.07
C LEU A 47 0.17 -0.65 11.53
N GLY A 48 -1.06 -0.67 12.00
CA GLY A 48 -1.41 -0.26 13.35
C GLY A 48 -1.60 1.25 13.52
N ARG A 49 -1.67 1.71 14.76
CA ARG A 49 -1.92 3.11 15.11
C ARG A 49 -0.69 3.99 14.91
N THR A 50 -0.88 5.19 14.40
CA THR A 50 0.14 6.25 14.38
C THR A 50 0.23 6.86 15.77
N LYS A 51 1.28 6.52 16.52
CA LYS A 51 1.50 7.04 17.88
C LYS A 51 1.91 8.51 17.90
N ARG A 52 2.65 8.94 16.87
CA ARG A 52 3.11 10.32 16.68
C ARG A 52 3.03 10.64 15.18
N TYR A 53 2.30 11.69 14.86
CA TYR A 53 2.22 12.16 13.47
C TYR A 53 3.57 12.67 12.99
N ALA A 54 3.89 12.34 11.74
CA ALA A 54 4.98 12.95 10.99
C ALA A 54 4.36 13.91 9.97
N THR A 55 4.73 15.19 10.03
CA THR A 55 4.18 16.24 9.18
C THR A 55 5.25 16.98 8.38
N GLU A 56 6.51 16.79 8.76
CA GLU A 56 7.66 17.41 8.10
C GLU A 56 8.28 16.43 7.09
N ARG A 57 8.55 16.93 5.89
CA ARG A 57 9.23 16.19 4.84
C ARG A 57 10.73 16.17 5.10
N CYS A 58 11.33 14.99 5.00
CA CYS A 58 12.79 14.86 5.06
C CYS A 58 13.27 13.67 4.21
N GLU A 59 14.57 13.61 4.00
CA GLU A 59 15.25 12.47 3.41
C GLU A 59 15.54 11.46 4.53
N PHE A 60 14.64 10.48 4.71
CA PHE A 60 14.75 9.48 5.79
C PHE A 60 15.90 8.50 5.57
N PHE A 61 16.20 8.20 4.32
CA PHE A 61 17.26 7.30 3.89
C PHE A 61 17.98 7.90 2.70
N PRO A 62 19.30 7.65 2.54
CA PRO A 62 20.06 8.15 1.38
C PRO A 62 19.48 7.65 0.06
N PRO A 63 19.21 8.51 -0.93
CA PRO A 63 18.67 8.10 -2.22
C PRO A 63 19.55 7.08 -2.95
N ASP A 64 20.87 7.18 -2.83
CA ASP A 64 21.80 6.25 -3.48
C ASP A 64 21.66 4.81 -2.93
N GLU A 65 21.39 4.64 -1.65
CA GLU A 65 21.12 3.30 -1.06
C GLU A 65 19.84 2.69 -1.66
N ILE A 66 18.78 3.49 -1.76
CA ILE A 66 17.50 3.06 -2.33
C ILE A 66 17.66 2.66 -3.80
N LEU A 67 18.36 3.51 -4.58
CA LEU A 67 18.58 3.28 -5.99
C LEU A 67 19.46 2.04 -6.25
N ALA A 68 20.47 1.82 -5.41
CA ALA A 68 21.32 0.63 -5.49
C ALA A 68 20.50 -0.66 -5.21
N GLU A 69 19.58 -0.64 -4.24
CA GLU A 69 18.72 -1.76 -3.95
C GLU A 69 17.69 -2.03 -5.08
N ILE A 70 17.14 -0.98 -5.69
CA ILE A 70 16.25 -1.13 -6.86
C ILE A 70 17.01 -1.76 -8.01
N GLN A 71 18.22 -1.28 -8.31
CA GLN A 71 19.08 -1.83 -9.36
C GLN A 71 19.40 -3.30 -9.10
N GLU A 72 19.75 -3.66 -7.87
CA GLU A 72 20.01 -5.03 -7.47
C GLU A 72 18.76 -5.92 -7.63
N ALA A 73 17.58 -5.44 -7.22
CA ALA A 73 16.33 -6.18 -7.41
C ALA A 73 16.01 -6.43 -8.89
N LEU A 74 16.23 -5.43 -9.75
CA LEU A 74 16.07 -5.57 -11.20
C LEU A 74 17.05 -6.60 -11.80
N HIS A 75 18.30 -6.64 -11.30
CA HIS A 75 19.31 -7.62 -11.75
C HIS A 75 19.00 -9.05 -11.31
N ARG A 76 18.35 -9.25 -10.16
CA ARG A 76 17.90 -10.59 -9.71
C ARG A 76 16.89 -11.21 -10.67
N GLY A 77 16.25 -10.38 -11.47
CA GLY A 77 15.28 -10.81 -12.46
C GLY A 77 13.91 -11.14 -11.85
N GLY A 78 13.04 -11.70 -12.70
CA GLY A 78 11.65 -11.97 -12.36
C GLY A 78 10.72 -11.04 -13.14
N HIS A 79 9.44 -11.39 -13.16
CA HIS A 79 8.44 -10.56 -13.82
C HIS A 79 8.00 -9.41 -12.90
N ILE A 80 8.18 -8.19 -13.36
CA ILE A 80 7.78 -6.97 -12.65
C ILE A 80 6.89 -6.16 -13.59
N ASP A 81 5.62 -6.00 -13.22
CA ASP A 81 4.67 -5.15 -13.95
C ASP A 81 4.85 -3.66 -13.57
N TRP A 82 5.16 -3.38 -12.28
CA TRP A 82 5.30 -2.04 -11.75
C TRP A 82 6.40 -1.95 -10.70
N ILE A 83 7.11 -0.82 -10.67
CA ILE A 83 7.89 -0.39 -9.51
C ILE A 83 7.02 0.58 -8.73
N THR A 84 6.76 0.28 -7.45
CA THR A 84 5.79 1.03 -6.65
C THR A 84 6.46 1.68 -5.46
N PHE A 85 6.55 3.01 -5.47
CA PHE A 85 6.91 3.76 -4.29
C PHE A 85 5.74 3.74 -3.31
N VAL A 86 5.97 3.16 -2.15
CA VAL A 86 4.99 2.98 -1.07
C VAL A 86 5.71 3.25 0.24
N GLY A 87 4.98 3.61 1.28
CA GLY A 87 5.61 3.88 2.56
C GLY A 87 5.01 3.04 3.68
N SER A 88 5.83 2.68 4.64
CA SER A 88 5.37 2.27 5.98
C SER A 88 4.75 3.48 6.72
N GLY A 89 4.04 4.34 5.98
CA GLY A 89 3.42 5.58 6.41
C GLY A 89 2.89 6.39 5.22
N GLU A 90 3.16 7.71 5.18
CA GLU A 90 2.82 8.58 4.05
C GLU A 90 4.04 8.80 3.15
N THR A 91 4.00 8.22 1.97
CA THR A 91 5.11 8.17 1.01
C THR A 91 5.68 9.54 0.66
N LEU A 92 4.83 10.57 0.55
CA LEU A 92 5.24 11.92 0.15
C LEU A 92 5.91 12.72 1.26
N LEU A 93 6.06 12.15 2.46
CA LEU A 93 6.95 12.69 3.49
C LEU A 93 8.42 12.54 3.09
N TYR A 94 8.75 11.60 2.19
CA TYR A 94 10.11 11.49 1.67
C TYR A 94 10.39 12.66 0.73
N LYS A 95 11.36 13.50 1.13
CA LYS A 95 11.80 14.65 0.32
C LYS A 95 12.74 14.16 -0.78
N GLY A 96 12.46 14.53 -2.03
CA GLY A 96 13.27 14.11 -3.18
C GLY A 96 12.76 12.84 -3.88
N ILE A 97 11.50 12.42 -3.65
CA ILE A 97 10.89 11.30 -4.37
C ILE A 97 10.94 11.50 -5.89
N GLY A 98 10.85 12.74 -6.37
CA GLY A 98 10.96 13.05 -7.80
C GLY A 98 12.29 12.61 -8.40
N HIS A 99 13.40 12.82 -7.67
CA HIS A 99 14.71 12.33 -8.08
C HIS A 99 14.77 10.80 -8.18
N LEU A 100 14.18 10.09 -7.23
CA LEU A 100 14.11 8.63 -7.28
C LEU A 100 13.31 8.16 -8.49
N ILE A 101 12.13 8.74 -8.74
CA ILE A 101 11.29 8.42 -9.90
C ILE A 101 12.07 8.62 -11.21
N GLU A 102 12.69 9.78 -11.40
CA GLU A 102 13.47 10.08 -12.60
C GLU A 102 14.65 9.11 -12.78
N SER A 103 15.31 8.74 -11.69
CA SER A 103 16.46 7.83 -11.73
C SER A 103 16.02 6.42 -12.10
N VAL A 104 14.90 5.92 -11.52
CA VAL A 104 14.34 4.62 -11.86
C VAL A 104 13.93 4.56 -13.32
N LYS A 105 13.27 5.60 -13.84
CA LYS A 105 12.87 5.66 -15.27
C LYS A 105 14.05 5.70 -16.24
N LYS A 106 15.25 6.04 -15.78
CA LYS A 106 16.49 5.92 -16.57
C LYS A 106 17.12 4.52 -16.51
N MET A 107 16.78 3.73 -15.48
CA MET A 107 17.30 2.36 -15.28
C MET A 107 16.49 1.31 -16.03
N THR A 108 15.18 1.53 -16.21
CA THR A 108 14.25 0.51 -16.73
C THR A 108 13.02 1.13 -17.39
N ASP A 109 12.41 0.37 -18.31
CA ASP A 109 11.11 0.71 -18.93
C ASP A 109 9.92 0.26 -18.09
N VAL A 110 10.13 -0.42 -16.94
CA VAL A 110 9.05 -0.81 -16.03
C VAL A 110 8.37 0.45 -15.50
N PRO A 111 7.03 0.56 -15.61
CA PRO A 111 6.31 1.75 -15.17
C PRO A 111 6.39 1.96 -13.66
N VAL A 112 6.36 3.23 -13.26
CA VAL A 112 6.51 3.67 -11.87
C VAL A 112 5.17 4.15 -11.32
N ALA A 113 4.74 3.56 -10.20
CA ALA A 113 3.56 3.98 -9.45
C ALA A 113 3.93 4.58 -8.09
N VAL A 114 3.11 5.52 -7.59
CA VAL A 114 3.24 6.07 -6.24
C VAL A 114 1.93 5.90 -5.49
N ILE A 115 1.96 5.20 -4.36
CA ILE A 115 0.81 5.06 -3.44
C ILE A 115 1.00 6.07 -2.30
N THR A 116 -0.03 6.88 -2.04
CA THR A 116 0.01 7.96 -1.06
C THR A 116 -1.36 8.16 -0.43
N ASN A 117 -1.44 8.73 0.76
CA ASN A 117 -2.71 9.20 1.28
C ASN A 117 -3.15 10.55 0.64
N GLY A 118 -2.26 11.22 -0.08
CA GLY A 118 -2.53 12.47 -0.79
C GLY A 118 -2.63 13.72 0.08
N SER A 119 -2.44 13.62 1.39
CA SER A 119 -2.60 14.75 2.32
C SER A 119 -1.64 15.91 2.05
N LEU A 120 -0.52 15.65 1.38
CA LEU A 120 0.51 16.65 1.08
C LEU A 120 0.36 17.30 -0.31
N PHE A 121 -0.69 16.99 -1.07
CA PHE A 121 -0.91 17.61 -2.39
C PHE A 121 -1.21 19.12 -2.36
N HIS A 122 -1.47 19.68 -1.19
CA HIS A 122 -1.54 21.14 -1.05
C HIS A 122 -0.19 21.82 -1.29
N LEU A 123 0.93 21.08 -1.16
CA LEU A 123 2.28 21.59 -1.42
C LEU A 123 2.63 21.48 -2.91
N ALA A 124 3.00 22.60 -3.54
CA ALA A 124 3.32 22.65 -4.96
C ALA A 124 4.57 21.81 -5.32
N GLU A 125 5.59 21.81 -4.45
CA GLU A 125 6.79 21.01 -4.64
C GLU A 125 6.49 19.51 -4.64
N VAL A 126 5.55 19.05 -3.80
CA VAL A 126 5.13 17.62 -3.77
C VAL A 126 4.47 17.23 -5.09
N ARG A 127 3.57 18.07 -5.59
CA ARG A 127 2.92 17.81 -6.88
C ARG A 127 3.94 17.76 -8.01
N CYS A 128 4.89 18.70 -8.01
CA CYS A 128 5.96 18.77 -9.03
C CYS A 128 6.83 17.49 -9.05
N GLU A 129 7.19 16.96 -7.88
CA GLU A 129 8.00 15.74 -7.76
C GLU A 129 7.35 14.50 -8.37
N LEU A 130 6.01 14.48 -8.52
CA LEU A 130 5.26 13.34 -9.05
C LEU A 130 5.00 13.37 -10.54
N MET A 131 5.36 14.44 -11.23
CA MET A 131 5.01 14.63 -12.65
C MET A 131 5.57 13.55 -13.59
N GLN A 132 6.62 12.86 -13.20
CA GLN A 132 7.25 11.79 -13.98
C GLN A 132 6.75 10.39 -13.64
N ALA A 133 5.95 10.22 -12.59
CA ALA A 133 5.32 8.94 -12.28
C ALA A 133 4.31 8.56 -13.38
N ASP A 134 4.19 7.26 -13.69
CA ASP A 134 3.23 6.77 -14.68
C ASP A 134 1.83 6.65 -14.08
N ALA A 135 1.75 6.28 -12.80
CA ALA A 135 0.50 6.27 -12.04
C ALA A 135 0.69 6.85 -10.63
N VAL A 136 -0.33 7.54 -10.13
CA VAL A 136 -0.41 7.98 -8.73
C VAL A 136 -1.73 7.52 -8.14
N LEU A 137 -1.66 6.85 -6.98
CA LEU A 137 -2.78 6.23 -6.30
C LEU A 137 -3.03 6.92 -4.94
N PRO A 138 -3.72 8.08 -4.93
CA PRO A 138 -4.08 8.74 -3.67
C PRO A 138 -5.33 8.12 -3.05
N SER A 139 -5.46 8.23 -1.72
CA SER A 139 -6.66 7.84 -1.00
C SER A 139 -7.67 8.98 -0.93
N LEU A 140 -8.97 8.65 -1.07
CA LEU A 140 -10.09 9.55 -0.79
C LEU A 140 -11.24 8.73 -0.23
N ASN A 141 -11.36 8.65 1.11
CA ASN A 141 -12.28 7.75 1.80
C ASN A 141 -13.56 8.44 2.30
N ALA A 142 -13.64 9.75 2.18
CA ALA A 142 -14.73 10.58 2.68
C ALA A 142 -15.11 11.67 1.69
N GLY A 143 -16.37 12.11 1.74
CA GLY A 143 -16.87 13.27 1.02
C GLY A 143 -17.11 14.49 1.92
N SER A 144 -16.91 14.35 3.24
CA SER A 144 -17.15 15.39 4.25
C SER A 144 -16.04 15.44 5.31
N GLU A 145 -15.94 16.57 6.02
CA GLU A 145 -14.97 16.80 7.10
C GLU A 145 -15.18 15.79 8.24
N ASP A 146 -16.43 15.51 8.61
CA ASP A 146 -16.75 14.62 9.72
C ASP A 146 -16.29 13.19 9.43
N LEU A 147 -16.57 12.65 8.24
CA LEU A 147 -16.11 11.33 7.83
C LEU A 147 -14.60 11.27 7.65
N TYR A 148 -13.98 12.31 7.10
CA TYR A 148 -12.52 12.39 7.00
C TYR A 148 -11.85 12.30 8.36
N ASN A 149 -12.35 13.05 9.34
CA ASN A 149 -11.84 13.00 10.71
C ASN A 149 -12.14 11.66 11.40
N ALA A 150 -13.28 11.03 11.13
CA ALA A 150 -13.63 9.74 11.71
C ALA A 150 -12.79 8.59 11.16
N ILE A 151 -12.54 8.57 9.85
CA ILE A 151 -11.88 7.48 9.12
C ILE A 151 -10.36 7.65 9.07
N ASP A 152 -9.90 8.79 8.56
CA ASP A 152 -8.49 9.01 8.25
C ASP A 152 -7.71 9.61 9.43
N ARG A 153 -8.40 10.27 10.34
CA ARG A 153 -7.84 10.87 11.58
C ARG A 153 -6.54 11.64 11.29
N PRO A 154 -6.63 12.75 10.54
CA PRO A 154 -5.46 13.50 10.12
C PRO A 154 -4.74 14.17 11.29
N ALA A 155 -3.47 14.50 11.09
CA ALA A 155 -2.70 15.33 12.01
C ALA A 155 -3.37 16.71 12.19
N PRO A 156 -3.21 17.36 13.35
CA PRO A 156 -3.70 18.71 13.55
C PRO A 156 -3.20 19.68 12.46
N GLY A 157 -4.11 20.48 11.93
CA GLY A 157 -3.83 21.42 10.84
C GLY A 157 -4.12 20.89 9.43
N PHE A 158 -4.45 19.62 9.28
CA PHE A 158 -4.96 19.05 8.03
C PHE A 158 -6.48 19.01 8.04
N SER A 159 -7.12 19.40 6.93
CA SER A 159 -8.57 19.38 6.78
C SER A 159 -8.99 18.65 5.50
N PHE A 160 -10.23 18.17 5.46
CA PHE A 160 -10.81 17.57 4.26
C PHE A 160 -10.79 18.54 3.07
N ARG A 161 -11.11 19.80 3.33
CA ARG A 161 -11.10 20.83 2.28
C ARG A 161 -9.73 20.98 1.63
N GLN A 162 -8.68 21.09 2.47
CA GLN A 162 -7.29 21.18 1.99
C GLN A 162 -6.88 19.93 1.19
N HIS A 163 -7.29 18.74 1.68
CA HIS A 163 -7.02 17.47 1.01
C HIS A 163 -7.69 17.41 -0.37
N LEU A 164 -9.00 17.71 -0.44
CA LEU A 164 -9.74 17.70 -1.70
C LEU A 164 -9.21 18.73 -2.71
N ASP A 165 -8.96 19.96 -2.27
CA ASP A 165 -8.39 21.00 -3.12
C ASP A 165 -7.01 20.61 -3.65
N GLY A 166 -6.19 19.95 -2.83
CA GLY A 166 -4.90 19.40 -3.24
C GLY A 166 -5.01 18.34 -4.33
N LEU A 167 -5.94 17.40 -4.20
CA LEU A 167 -6.23 16.37 -5.20
C LEU A 167 -6.72 16.99 -6.52
N VAL A 168 -7.65 17.94 -6.44
CA VAL A 168 -8.17 18.68 -7.62
C VAL A 168 -7.04 19.42 -8.33
N GLN A 169 -6.18 20.11 -7.56
CA GLN A 169 -5.05 20.83 -8.14
C GLN A 169 -4.04 19.87 -8.77
N PHE A 170 -3.73 18.75 -8.10
CA PHE A 170 -2.85 17.72 -8.63
C PHE A 170 -3.38 17.19 -9.97
N ARG A 171 -4.68 16.85 -10.07
CA ARG A 171 -5.29 16.39 -11.32
C ARG A 171 -5.13 17.38 -12.47
N ARG A 172 -5.25 18.69 -12.21
CA ARG A 172 -5.09 19.74 -13.23
C ARG A 172 -3.66 19.78 -13.81
N GLU A 173 -2.67 19.49 -12.98
CA GLU A 173 -1.25 19.55 -13.35
C GLU A 173 -0.75 18.21 -13.91
N TYR A 174 -1.21 17.08 -13.35
CA TYR A 174 -0.73 15.74 -13.65
C TYR A 174 -1.39 15.15 -14.90
N ARG A 175 -0.57 14.51 -15.77
CA ARG A 175 -1.00 13.92 -17.04
C ARG A 175 -0.91 12.40 -17.07
N GLY A 176 -0.31 11.78 -16.07
CA GLY A 176 -0.29 10.34 -15.90
C GLY A 176 -1.62 9.79 -15.37
N MET A 177 -1.65 8.50 -15.05
CA MET A 177 -2.84 7.82 -14.55
C MET A 177 -3.09 8.20 -13.08
N LEU A 178 -4.24 8.82 -12.81
CA LEU A 178 -4.70 9.14 -11.46
C LEU A 178 -5.77 8.12 -11.04
N TRP A 179 -5.40 7.17 -10.17
CA TRP A 179 -6.26 6.10 -9.68
C TRP A 179 -6.58 6.32 -8.20
N VAL A 180 -7.74 6.88 -7.91
CA VAL A 180 -8.12 7.15 -6.52
C VAL A 180 -8.54 5.87 -5.81
N GLU A 181 -7.98 5.62 -4.62
CA GLU A 181 -8.39 4.52 -3.75
C GLU A 181 -9.47 4.98 -2.79
N VAL A 182 -10.55 4.21 -2.72
CA VAL A 182 -11.63 4.36 -1.75
C VAL A 182 -11.66 3.12 -0.88
N MET A 183 -11.33 3.23 0.41
CA MET A 183 -11.55 2.18 1.40
C MET A 183 -13.00 2.23 1.86
N LEU A 184 -13.80 1.23 1.48
CA LEU A 184 -15.19 1.13 1.90
C LEU A 184 -15.27 0.39 3.24
N LEU A 185 -15.86 1.05 4.23
CA LEU A 185 -15.91 0.60 5.63
C LEU A 185 -17.36 0.45 6.07
N GLY A 186 -17.76 -0.77 6.47
CA GLY A 186 -19.11 -1.06 6.93
C GLY A 186 -19.50 -0.21 8.15
N GLY A 187 -20.63 0.48 8.06
CA GLY A 187 -21.15 1.34 9.11
C GLY A 187 -20.45 2.70 9.27
N LEU A 188 -19.50 3.05 8.40
CA LEU A 188 -18.81 4.35 8.41
C LEU A 188 -19.11 5.17 7.15
N ASN A 189 -18.62 4.74 5.98
CA ASN A 189 -18.77 5.48 4.73
C ASN A 189 -19.57 4.72 3.67
N ASP A 190 -20.29 3.69 4.04
CA ASP A 190 -21.09 2.85 3.15
C ASP A 190 -22.58 3.26 3.07
N SER A 191 -23.04 4.27 3.83
CA SER A 191 -24.40 4.81 3.69
C SER A 191 -24.59 5.52 2.36
N ASP A 192 -25.83 5.60 1.86
CA ASP A 192 -26.13 6.32 0.62
C ASP A 192 -25.68 7.78 0.66
N GLU A 193 -25.90 8.45 1.80
CA GLU A 193 -25.49 9.85 2.01
C GLU A 193 -23.97 9.99 1.88
N ALA A 194 -23.20 9.18 2.61
CA ALA A 194 -21.74 9.19 2.54
C ALA A 194 -21.21 8.89 1.13
N LEU A 195 -21.83 7.94 0.43
CA LEU A 195 -21.46 7.57 -0.94
C LEU A 195 -21.75 8.66 -1.94
N TYR A 196 -22.89 9.40 -1.81
CA TYR A 196 -23.18 10.55 -2.68
C TYR A 196 -22.25 11.73 -2.41
N GLU A 197 -21.91 12.02 -1.15
CA GLU A 197 -20.90 13.03 -0.80
C GLU A 197 -19.54 12.68 -1.43
N LEU A 198 -19.12 11.43 -1.27
CA LEU A 198 -17.86 10.93 -1.83
C LEU A 198 -17.86 10.99 -3.38
N ALA A 199 -18.97 10.59 -4.02
CA ALA A 199 -19.12 10.73 -5.48
C ALA A 199 -19.03 12.20 -5.93
N GLY A 200 -19.56 13.14 -5.13
CA GLY A 200 -19.43 14.58 -5.35
C GLY A 200 -17.99 15.05 -5.29
N ALA A 201 -17.21 14.57 -4.34
CA ALA A 201 -15.78 14.84 -4.20
C ALA A 201 -14.98 14.23 -5.37
N LEU A 202 -15.24 12.97 -5.72
CA LEU A 202 -14.60 12.29 -6.85
C LEU A 202 -14.86 12.99 -8.19
N LYS A 203 -16.07 13.52 -8.41
CA LYS A 203 -16.37 14.33 -9.61
C LYS A 203 -15.52 15.60 -9.71
N GLN A 204 -15.19 16.21 -8.58
CA GLN A 204 -14.30 17.39 -8.56
C GLN A 204 -12.86 17.02 -8.88
N VAL A 205 -12.38 15.87 -8.36
CA VAL A 205 -11.04 15.33 -8.63
C VAL A 205 -10.92 14.85 -10.07
N ALA A 206 -11.97 14.26 -10.63
CA ALA A 206 -12.02 13.66 -11.96
C ALA A 206 -10.87 12.63 -12.21
N PRO A 207 -10.77 11.56 -11.38
CA PRO A 207 -9.75 10.54 -11.56
C PRO A 207 -10.02 9.71 -12.81
N ASP A 208 -8.99 9.03 -13.34
CA ASP A 208 -9.13 8.11 -14.46
C ASP A 208 -9.84 6.81 -14.03
N MET A 209 -9.69 6.42 -12.75
CA MET A 209 -10.30 5.23 -12.16
C MET A 209 -10.44 5.38 -10.66
N VAL A 210 -11.45 4.71 -10.11
CA VAL A 210 -11.62 4.53 -8.66
C VAL A 210 -11.39 3.05 -8.30
N HIS A 211 -10.46 2.79 -7.41
CA HIS A 211 -10.25 1.47 -6.82
C HIS A 211 -11.03 1.37 -5.51
N LEU A 212 -12.15 0.64 -5.54
CA LEU A 212 -12.95 0.35 -4.36
C LEU A 212 -12.32 -0.82 -3.60
N VAL A 213 -11.69 -0.54 -2.47
CA VAL A 213 -10.99 -1.53 -1.65
C VAL A 213 -11.75 -1.81 -0.35
N LEU A 214 -11.63 -3.03 0.17
CA LEU A 214 -12.28 -3.46 1.40
C LEU A 214 -11.25 -3.70 2.51
N PRO A 215 -11.61 -3.50 3.79
CA PRO A 215 -10.71 -3.71 4.94
C PRO A 215 -10.56 -5.21 5.24
N THR A 216 -9.96 -5.94 4.31
CA THR A 216 -9.79 -7.40 4.42
C THR A 216 -8.60 -7.81 5.27
N ARG A 217 -7.73 -6.88 5.67
CA ARG A 217 -6.56 -7.14 6.51
C ARG A 217 -6.81 -6.67 7.94
N PRO A 218 -6.13 -7.27 8.93
CA PRO A 218 -6.22 -6.85 10.32
C PRO A 218 -5.94 -5.35 10.48
N ALA A 219 -6.83 -4.67 11.21
CA ALA A 219 -6.71 -3.26 11.54
C ALA A 219 -6.66 -3.08 13.07
N PRO A 220 -6.07 -1.97 13.57
CA PRO A 220 -5.94 -1.74 15.02
C PRO A 220 -7.28 -1.46 15.71
N GLU A 221 -8.30 -1.09 14.95
CA GLU A 221 -9.63 -0.76 15.45
C GLU A 221 -10.58 -1.93 15.24
N GLN A 222 -11.13 -2.46 16.34
CA GLN A 222 -12.13 -3.55 16.28
C GLN A 222 -13.45 -3.13 15.60
N GLN A 223 -13.68 -1.84 15.43
CA GLN A 223 -14.89 -1.26 14.83
C GLN A 223 -14.87 -1.27 13.30
N VAL A 224 -13.73 -1.60 12.68
CA VAL A 224 -13.63 -1.69 11.23
C VAL A 224 -14.29 -2.97 10.76
N ALA A 225 -15.47 -2.83 10.16
CA ALA A 225 -16.25 -3.93 9.63
C ALA A 225 -16.17 -3.98 8.10
N LEU A 226 -16.33 -5.19 7.55
CA LEU A 226 -16.61 -5.35 6.12
C LEU A 226 -18.04 -4.86 5.85
N PRO A 227 -18.27 -4.08 4.78
CA PRO A 227 -19.61 -3.75 4.34
C PRO A 227 -20.33 -5.02 3.83
N GLY A 228 -21.66 -5.05 3.93
CA GLY A 228 -22.46 -6.11 3.32
C GLY A 228 -22.40 -6.05 1.77
N ASP A 229 -22.70 -7.18 1.12
CA ASP A 229 -22.65 -7.29 -0.34
C ASP A 229 -23.55 -6.26 -1.02
N ASP A 230 -24.76 -6.03 -0.47
CA ASP A 230 -25.69 -4.99 -0.93
C ASP A 230 -25.11 -3.58 -0.86
N ARG A 231 -24.31 -3.29 0.16
CA ARG A 231 -23.62 -2.01 0.32
C ARG A 231 -22.46 -1.86 -0.65
N ILE A 232 -21.75 -2.94 -0.95
CA ILE A 232 -20.70 -2.98 -1.96
C ILE A 232 -21.29 -2.70 -3.34
N GLU A 233 -22.36 -3.40 -3.73
CA GLU A 233 -23.05 -3.16 -4.99
C GLU A 233 -23.58 -1.71 -5.10
N ARG A 234 -24.11 -1.20 -3.99
CA ARG A 234 -24.61 0.18 -3.91
C ARG A 234 -23.48 1.19 -4.11
N ALA A 235 -22.33 0.97 -3.47
CA ALA A 235 -21.15 1.80 -3.63
C ALA A 235 -20.66 1.80 -5.10
N PHE A 236 -20.58 0.64 -5.76
CA PHE A 236 -20.28 0.56 -7.19
C PHE A 236 -21.23 1.40 -8.02
N SER A 237 -22.53 1.27 -7.79
CA SER A 237 -23.55 2.01 -8.54
C SER A 237 -23.40 3.53 -8.41
N ILE A 238 -23.22 4.03 -7.17
CA ILE A 238 -23.11 5.46 -6.90
C ILE A 238 -21.78 6.02 -7.38
N LEU A 239 -20.67 5.39 -7.05
CA LEU A 239 -19.34 5.91 -7.37
C LEU A 239 -19.04 5.85 -8.87
N SER A 240 -19.62 4.89 -9.63
CA SER A 240 -19.52 4.84 -11.08
C SER A 240 -20.10 6.07 -11.79
N THR A 241 -20.89 6.90 -11.08
CA THR A 241 -21.35 8.18 -11.62
C THR A 241 -20.26 9.25 -11.68
N ALA A 242 -19.14 9.03 -11.00
CA ALA A 242 -18.01 9.95 -10.93
C ALA A 242 -16.82 9.52 -11.81
N ALA A 243 -16.50 8.22 -11.83
CA ALA A 243 -15.43 7.64 -12.62
C ALA A 243 -15.63 6.12 -12.77
N PRO A 244 -14.93 5.42 -13.68
CA PRO A 244 -14.90 3.95 -13.70
C PRO A 244 -14.47 3.39 -12.35
N VAL A 245 -15.20 2.39 -11.83
CA VAL A 245 -14.90 1.72 -10.56
C VAL A 245 -14.37 0.32 -10.81
N MET A 246 -13.30 -0.05 -10.12
CA MET A 246 -12.72 -1.40 -10.18
C MET A 246 -12.61 -1.96 -8.76
N HIS A 247 -13.01 -3.22 -8.59
CA HIS A 247 -12.67 -4.00 -7.38
C HIS A 247 -11.37 -4.76 -7.63
N PRO A 248 -10.32 -4.55 -6.83
CA PRO A 248 -9.03 -5.20 -7.05
C PRO A 248 -9.12 -6.73 -6.96
N VAL A 249 -8.60 -7.43 -7.96
CA VAL A 249 -8.57 -8.91 -8.01
C VAL A 249 -7.53 -9.44 -7.02
N LYS A 250 -7.79 -10.63 -6.43
CA LYS A 250 -6.81 -11.32 -5.59
C LYS A 250 -5.58 -11.71 -6.43
N GLY A 251 -4.40 -11.28 -6.00
CA GLY A 251 -3.12 -11.68 -6.59
C GLY A 251 -2.51 -12.89 -5.89
N SER A 252 -1.42 -13.45 -6.45
CA SER A 252 -0.58 -14.46 -5.82
C SER A 252 0.71 -13.83 -5.33
N MET A 253 1.20 -14.19 -4.13
CA MET A 253 2.49 -13.75 -3.62
C MET A 253 3.62 -14.53 -4.32
N ASP A 254 4.68 -13.85 -4.74
CA ASP A 254 5.91 -14.47 -5.22
C ASP A 254 7.02 -14.24 -4.17
N LEU A 255 7.63 -15.33 -3.71
CA LEU A 255 8.78 -15.30 -2.80
C LEU A 255 10.10 -15.33 -3.56
N GLY A 256 10.04 -15.38 -4.88
CA GLY A 256 11.21 -15.37 -5.75
C GLY A 256 12.22 -16.49 -5.45
N SER A 257 13.46 -16.25 -5.85
CA SER A 257 14.63 -17.11 -5.59
C SER A 257 15.43 -16.61 -4.36
N ALA A 258 14.76 -15.93 -3.39
CA ALA A 258 15.47 -15.40 -2.22
C ALA A 258 16.31 -16.49 -1.53
N SER A 259 17.59 -16.21 -1.32
CA SER A 259 18.52 -17.12 -0.64
C SER A 259 18.15 -17.30 0.84
N ASP A 260 17.59 -16.25 1.45
CA ASP A 260 17.04 -16.27 2.81
C ASP A 260 15.52 -16.09 2.77
N LEU A 261 14.82 -17.19 2.98
CA LEU A 261 13.36 -17.22 2.96
C LEU A 261 12.75 -16.49 4.17
N LEU A 262 13.39 -16.57 5.34
CA LEU A 262 12.93 -15.88 6.55
C LEU A 262 12.94 -14.36 6.33
N GLU A 263 14.03 -13.81 5.83
CA GLU A 263 14.15 -12.38 5.54
C GLU A 263 13.13 -11.93 4.47
N ALA A 264 12.93 -12.72 3.42
CA ALA A 264 11.94 -12.40 2.38
C ALA A 264 10.51 -12.36 2.95
N VAL A 265 10.13 -13.34 3.77
CA VAL A 265 8.81 -13.37 4.43
C VAL A 265 8.69 -12.22 5.44
N MET A 266 9.72 -11.95 6.24
CA MET A 266 9.76 -10.83 7.19
C MET A 266 9.60 -9.48 6.47
N ALA A 267 10.29 -9.26 5.35
CA ALA A 267 10.22 -8.04 4.57
C ALA A 267 8.78 -7.74 4.08
N ILE A 268 8.03 -8.78 3.73
CA ILE A 268 6.64 -8.66 3.30
C ILE A 268 5.70 -8.49 4.51
N VAL A 269 5.77 -9.39 5.50
CA VAL A 269 4.86 -9.41 6.65
C VAL A 269 5.00 -8.16 7.53
N SER A 270 6.20 -7.58 7.65
CA SER A 270 6.42 -6.34 8.39
C SER A 270 5.70 -5.12 7.80
N ARG A 271 5.43 -5.15 6.49
CA ARG A 271 4.76 -4.05 5.77
C ARG A 271 3.26 -4.28 5.61
N HIS A 272 2.84 -5.54 5.61
CA HIS A 272 1.41 -5.88 5.59
C HIS A 272 1.18 -7.31 6.10
N PRO A 273 0.09 -7.54 6.84
CA PRO A 273 -0.35 -8.89 7.21
C PRO A 273 -0.58 -9.75 5.96
N VAL A 274 -0.10 -11.00 5.99
CA VAL A 274 -0.22 -11.95 4.88
C VAL A 274 -1.18 -13.06 5.26
N GLN A 275 -2.13 -13.39 4.39
CA GLN A 275 -3.00 -14.54 4.62
C GLN A 275 -2.20 -15.83 4.60
N GLU A 276 -2.45 -16.74 5.55
CA GLU A 276 -1.77 -18.02 5.65
C GLU A 276 -1.82 -18.80 4.33
N ARG A 277 -2.98 -18.81 3.67
CA ARG A 277 -3.15 -19.45 2.36
C ARG A 277 -2.33 -18.80 1.25
N GLU A 278 -2.11 -17.47 1.29
CA GLU A 278 -1.27 -16.77 0.32
C GLU A 278 0.20 -17.15 0.53
N LEU A 279 0.66 -17.20 1.79
CA LEU A 279 2.00 -17.65 2.14
C LEU A 279 2.22 -19.13 1.75
N SER A 280 1.28 -20.00 2.10
CA SER A 280 1.32 -21.42 1.73
C SER A 280 1.37 -21.62 0.23
N SER A 281 0.55 -20.89 -0.54
CA SER A 281 0.53 -20.97 -2.01
C SER A 281 1.85 -20.51 -2.63
N ALA A 282 2.46 -19.44 -2.09
CA ALA A 282 3.76 -18.96 -2.55
C ALA A 282 4.89 -19.96 -2.26
N LEU A 283 4.86 -20.58 -1.08
CA LEU A 283 5.80 -21.65 -0.73
C LEU A 283 5.60 -22.89 -1.63
N LEU A 284 4.34 -23.25 -1.91
CA LEU A 284 4.04 -24.38 -2.79
C LEU A 284 4.57 -24.17 -4.20
N ALA A 285 4.44 -22.98 -4.74
CA ALA A 285 5.03 -22.61 -6.02
C ALA A 285 6.56 -22.69 -5.99
N ARG A 286 7.18 -22.18 -4.92
CA ARG A 286 8.63 -22.21 -4.70
C ARG A 286 9.20 -23.63 -4.61
N PHE A 287 8.50 -24.52 -3.93
CA PHE A 287 8.91 -25.94 -3.73
C PHE A 287 8.32 -26.89 -4.77
N SER A 288 7.91 -26.37 -5.94
CA SER A 288 7.43 -27.19 -7.06
C SER A 288 6.29 -28.16 -6.70
N GLY A 289 5.43 -27.76 -5.75
CA GLY A 289 4.27 -28.54 -5.30
C GLY A 289 4.52 -29.50 -4.13
N ASP A 290 5.69 -29.46 -3.47
CA ASP A 290 5.98 -30.31 -2.30
C ASP A 290 5.25 -29.78 -1.05
N GLN A 291 4.07 -30.35 -0.77
CA GLN A 291 3.24 -29.98 0.38
C GLN A 291 3.95 -30.25 1.74
N ALA A 292 4.73 -31.33 1.83
CA ALA A 292 5.42 -31.66 3.08
C ALA A 292 6.55 -30.64 3.39
N GLU A 293 7.22 -30.13 2.36
CA GLU A 293 8.21 -29.05 2.51
C GLU A 293 7.56 -27.74 2.90
N VAL A 294 6.38 -27.42 2.33
CA VAL A 294 5.59 -26.24 2.72
C VAL A 294 5.24 -26.27 4.21
N GLU A 295 4.64 -27.37 4.69
CA GLU A 295 4.24 -27.52 6.09
C GLU A 295 5.42 -27.40 7.05
N ARG A 296 6.55 -28.03 6.71
CA ARG A 296 7.79 -27.93 7.48
C ARG A 296 8.30 -26.49 7.54
N THR A 297 8.35 -25.83 6.39
CA THR A 297 8.82 -24.44 6.28
C THR A 297 7.92 -23.47 7.03
N MET A 298 6.59 -23.61 6.91
CA MET A 298 5.64 -22.80 7.67
C MET A 298 5.86 -22.93 9.17
N LYS A 299 6.07 -24.18 9.65
CA LYS A 299 6.37 -24.43 11.04
C LYS A 299 7.70 -23.80 11.46
N ASP A 300 8.77 -24.00 10.67
CA ASP A 300 10.09 -23.45 10.96
C ASP A 300 10.05 -21.91 11.03
N LEU A 301 9.34 -21.25 10.13
CA LEU A 301 9.12 -19.81 10.16
C LEU A 301 8.40 -19.37 11.44
N PHE A 302 7.33 -20.07 11.82
CA PHE A 302 6.58 -19.77 13.04
C PHE A 302 7.43 -19.97 14.30
N ASP A 303 8.21 -21.06 14.36
CA ASP A 303 9.09 -21.41 15.49
C ASP A 303 10.25 -20.42 15.68
N THR A 304 10.50 -19.51 14.72
CA THR A 304 11.45 -18.40 14.91
C THR A 304 11.01 -17.40 15.98
N GLY A 305 9.72 -17.40 16.36
CA GLY A 305 9.14 -16.44 17.30
C GLY A 305 9.07 -15.00 16.77
N ARG A 306 9.20 -14.81 15.46
CA ARG A 306 9.09 -13.49 14.79
C ARG A 306 7.68 -13.17 14.35
N PHE A 307 6.84 -14.20 14.21
CA PHE A 307 5.49 -14.09 13.69
C PHE A 307 4.46 -14.51 14.73
N ALA A 308 3.28 -13.91 14.63
CA ALA A 308 2.07 -14.38 15.28
C ALA A 308 0.97 -14.56 14.24
N THR A 309 -0.09 -15.27 14.58
CA THR A 309 -1.27 -15.38 13.75
C THR A 309 -2.44 -14.62 14.36
N LEU A 310 -3.26 -14.03 13.51
CA LEU A 310 -4.49 -13.34 13.89
C LEU A 310 -5.62 -13.78 12.96
N GLU A 311 -6.75 -14.19 13.52
CA GLU A 311 -7.95 -14.50 12.75
C GLU A 311 -8.80 -13.24 12.53
N GLN A 312 -9.17 -12.97 11.26
CA GLN A 312 -10.10 -11.91 10.91
C GLN A 312 -10.95 -12.32 9.72
N ALA A 313 -12.27 -12.12 9.84
CA ALA A 313 -13.24 -12.47 8.81
C ALA A 313 -13.14 -13.93 8.31
N GLY A 314 -12.81 -14.87 9.22
CA GLY A 314 -12.63 -16.29 8.90
C GLY A 314 -11.33 -16.65 8.17
N GLU A 315 -10.39 -15.72 8.07
CA GLU A 315 -9.08 -15.93 7.46
C GLU A 315 -7.98 -15.77 8.54
N ILE A 316 -6.93 -16.58 8.44
CA ILE A 316 -5.76 -16.50 9.30
C ILE A 316 -4.71 -15.61 8.62
N PHE A 317 -4.22 -14.62 9.35
CA PHE A 317 -3.17 -13.71 8.92
C PHE A 317 -1.90 -13.91 9.74
N TRP A 318 -0.78 -13.92 9.06
CA TRP A 318 0.55 -13.81 9.65
C TRP A 318 0.91 -12.34 9.83
N ILE A 319 1.32 -12.00 11.04
CA ILE A 319 1.73 -10.65 11.44
C ILE A 319 3.10 -10.70 12.12
N MET A 320 3.83 -9.60 12.10
CA MET A 320 5.07 -9.46 12.87
C MET A 320 4.77 -9.25 14.35
N LEU A 321 5.59 -9.85 15.23
CA LEU A 321 5.58 -9.64 16.68
C LEU A 321 6.37 -8.38 17.09
#